data_ae6fbf9d07a30253d44e0ee453448247
#
_entry.id   ae6fbf9d07a30253d44e0ee453448247
#
_cell.length_a   1.000
_cell.length_b   1.000
_cell.length_c   1.000
_cell.angle_alpha   90.00
_cell.angle_beta   90.00
_cell.angle_gamma   90.00
#
_symmetry.space_group_name_H-M   'P 1'
#
loop_
_entity.id
_entity.type
_entity.pdbx_description
1 polymer ?
#
loop_
_entity_poly.entity_id
_entity_poly.type
_entity_poly.pdbx_seq_one_letter_code
_entity_poly.pdbx_strand_id
1 'polypeptide(L)'
;MLTQAEPAAHAASTADASPLVNFLFGKLRLDSVPWHEPIIMVAGAGMVGAAILVLGLITYFKQWKYLWTEWLTSVDHKKIGAMYIILALIMLLRGFADALMMRGQQAMASDGGAGYLPPDHFDQIFSAHGVIMIFFMAMPFVIGLMNVVMPLQIGARDVAFPYLNSMSFWLTVAGAILINASLIIGEFSHAGWLAYPPLSELKFSPGVGIDYYIWALQISGLGTLLSGVNLITTIFKMRAPGMTMMRMPVFTWTTLAANMLIVAAFPILTVTLAMLGADRYLGMHFFTNEAGGNPMMYVNLIWAWGHPEVYILVLPVFGVFSEVVATFSRKRLFGYDAMVYATLCICVLSFIVWLHHFFTMGAGANVNAFFGIATMIISIPTGVKIFNWLFTMYRGRVRLELPMLWTLGFIITFVIGGMTGVLLAVPGADFVLHNSVFLIAHFHNVIIGGVVFGCIAGLNYWFPKAFGFKLHVGIGKVSFWLWLVGFYVAFMPLYALGLMGMTRRLDFVNNPVWHVYLIVALCGAVLIFFGIIAQLVQIAYSIWKRDELRDLTGDPWDGRTLEWATSSPPPFYNFAVLPKIG
;
A
#
# COMPACT_ATOMS: atom_id res chain seq x y z
N MET A 1 32.31 4.22 -36.53
CA MET A 1 31.33 3.41 -37.30
C MET A 1 30.40 2.82 -36.26
N LEU A 2 29.30 3.51 -36.04
CA LEU A 2 28.21 3.05 -35.14
C LEU A 2 27.30 2.17 -36.00
N THR A 3 27.35 0.88 -35.80
CA THR A 3 26.37 -0.05 -36.37
C THR A 3 25.02 0.23 -35.69
N GLN A 4 24.07 0.76 -36.46
CA GLN A 4 22.68 0.82 -36.09
C GLN A 4 22.19 -0.63 -35.85
N ALA A 5 21.83 -0.92 -34.60
CA ALA A 5 21.00 -2.09 -34.31
C ALA A 5 19.61 -1.78 -34.87
N GLU A 6 19.20 -2.53 -35.88
CA GLU A 6 17.83 -2.51 -36.37
C GLU A 6 16.88 -2.88 -35.22
N PRO A 7 15.76 -2.13 -35.03
CA PRO A 7 14.73 -2.57 -34.13
C PRO A 7 14.14 -3.87 -34.67
N ALA A 8 14.27 -4.95 -33.90
CA ALA A 8 13.69 -6.23 -34.23
C ALA A 8 12.19 -6.05 -34.50
N ALA A 9 11.83 -6.21 -35.77
CA ALA A 9 10.48 -6.13 -36.26
C ALA A 9 9.67 -7.32 -35.73
N HIS A 10 9.05 -7.18 -34.57
CA HIS A 10 7.87 -7.97 -34.19
C HIS A 10 6.61 -7.40 -34.87
N ALA A 11 6.66 -7.26 -36.19
CA ALA A 11 5.47 -7.17 -37.01
C ALA A 11 4.95 -8.60 -37.26
N ALA A 12 4.48 -9.28 -36.21
CA ALA A 12 3.70 -10.50 -36.39
C ALA A 12 2.33 -10.14 -36.96
N SER A 13 2.00 -10.75 -38.09
CA SER A 13 0.80 -10.60 -38.89
C SER A 13 -0.46 -10.35 -38.05
N THR A 14 -1.07 -9.20 -38.24
CA THR A 14 -2.42 -8.84 -37.73
C THR A 14 -3.50 -9.51 -38.58
N ALA A 15 -3.42 -10.83 -38.76
CA ALA A 15 -4.47 -11.60 -39.42
C ALA A 15 -5.53 -11.99 -38.38
N ASP A 16 -6.73 -11.42 -38.53
CA ASP A 16 -8.01 -12.01 -38.23
C ASP A 16 -8.45 -12.26 -36.78
N ALA A 17 -8.11 -11.38 -35.81
CA ALA A 17 -8.99 -11.27 -34.66
C ALA A 17 -10.04 -10.16 -34.90
N SER A 18 -11.32 -10.43 -34.61
CA SER A 18 -12.36 -9.41 -34.77
C SER A 18 -12.01 -8.15 -33.98
N PRO A 19 -12.40 -6.95 -34.44
CA PRO A 19 -12.15 -5.69 -33.72
C PRO A 19 -12.58 -5.74 -32.25
N LEU A 20 -13.66 -6.47 -31.95
CA LEU A 20 -14.16 -6.68 -30.60
C LEU A 20 -13.22 -7.55 -29.75
N VAL A 21 -12.63 -8.59 -30.30
CA VAL A 21 -11.65 -9.44 -29.59
C VAL A 21 -10.38 -8.64 -29.30
N ASN A 22 -9.89 -7.87 -30.24
CA ASN A 22 -8.75 -6.98 -30.03
C ASN A 22 -9.05 -5.90 -28.99
N PHE A 23 -10.26 -5.37 -28.94
CA PHE A 23 -10.71 -4.39 -27.96
C PHE A 23 -10.82 -4.99 -26.54
N LEU A 24 -11.44 -6.19 -26.40
CA LEU A 24 -11.70 -6.80 -25.08
C LEU A 24 -10.48 -7.49 -24.47
N PHE A 25 -9.64 -8.12 -25.28
CA PHE A 25 -8.51 -8.94 -24.82
C PHE A 25 -7.15 -8.38 -25.23
N GLY A 26 -7.12 -7.24 -25.90
CA GLY A 26 -5.90 -6.64 -26.43
C GLY A 26 -5.17 -7.58 -27.38
N LYS A 27 -3.88 -7.71 -27.23
CA LYS A 27 -3.01 -8.58 -28.07
C LYS A 27 -2.63 -9.90 -27.38
N LEU A 28 -3.42 -10.37 -26.41
CA LEU A 28 -3.14 -11.62 -25.69
C LEU A 28 -3.32 -12.83 -26.61
N ARG A 29 -2.21 -13.52 -26.92
CA ARG A 29 -2.13 -14.72 -27.72
C ARG A 29 -1.24 -15.73 -27.04
N LEU A 30 -1.16 -16.98 -27.54
CA LEU A 30 -0.27 -18.00 -27.00
C LEU A 30 1.22 -17.64 -27.16
N ASP A 31 1.55 -16.86 -28.20
CA ASP A 31 2.87 -16.29 -28.42
C ASP A 31 3.23 -15.14 -27.45
N SER A 32 2.21 -14.58 -26.77
CA SER A 32 2.41 -13.59 -25.70
C SER A 32 2.91 -14.23 -24.39
N VAL A 33 3.02 -15.55 -24.29
CA VAL A 33 3.68 -16.20 -23.15
C VAL A 33 5.20 -15.93 -23.23
N PRO A 34 5.83 -15.39 -22.17
CA PRO A 34 7.22 -14.92 -22.22
C PRO A 34 8.25 -16.06 -22.18
N TRP A 35 8.18 -16.98 -23.15
CA TRP A 35 9.03 -18.19 -23.23
C TRP A 35 10.53 -17.88 -23.25
N HIS A 36 10.90 -16.68 -23.70
CA HIS A 36 12.28 -16.24 -23.84
C HIS A 36 12.86 -15.60 -22.56
N GLU A 37 12.01 -15.39 -21.53
CA GLU A 37 12.39 -14.76 -20.27
C GLU A 37 12.41 -15.77 -19.12
N PRO A 38 13.52 -16.44 -18.86
CA PRO A 38 13.57 -17.57 -17.91
C PRO A 38 13.11 -17.20 -16.50
N ILE A 39 13.42 -15.97 -16.05
CA ILE A 39 13.06 -15.50 -14.71
C ILE A 39 11.56 -15.31 -14.59
N ILE A 40 10.92 -14.70 -15.59
CA ILE A 40 9.46 -14.53 -15.64
C ILE A 40 8.78 -15.89 -15.71
N MET A 41 9.30 -16.81 -16.53
CA MET A 41 8.76 -18.17 -16.64
C MET A 41 8.84 -18.93 -15.32
N VAL A 42 9.96 -18.84 -14.61
CA VAL A 42 10.11 -19.46 -13.28
C VAL A 42 9.15 -18.84 -12.27
N ALA A 43 9.02 -17.50 -12.26
CA ALA A 43 8.09 -16.80 -11.37
C ALA A 43 6.63 -17.17 -11.67
N GLY A 44 6.22 -17.17 -12.94
CA GLY A 44 4.88 -17.56 -13.39
C GLY A 44 4.58 -19.04 -13.07
N ALA A 45 5.52 -19.94 -13.37
CA ALA A 45 5.38 -21.37 -13.04
C ALA A 45 5.29 -21.61 -11.53
N GLY A 46 6.09 -20.88 -10.74
CA GLY A 46 6.02 -20.92 -9.27
C GLY A 46 4.67 -20.47 -8.74
N MET A 47 4.12 -19.38 -9.29
CA MET A 47 2.80 -18.87 -8.91
C MET A 47 1.67 -19.85 -9.29
N VAL A 48 1.69 -20.39 -10.50
CA VAL A 48 0.72 -21.40 -10.95
C VAL A 48 0.85 -22.68 -10.11
N GLY A 49 2.09 -23.13 -9.83
CA GLY A 49 2.35 -24.28 -8.98
C GLY A 49 1.83 -24.09 -7.55
N ALA A 50 2.05 -22.90 -6.96
CA ALA A 50 1.50 -22.56 -5.66
C ALA A 50 -0.04 -22.54 -5.66
N ALA A 51 -0.67 -21.99 -6.69
CA ALA A 51 -2.12 -22.01 -6.85
C ALA A 51 -2.66 -23.44 -6.95
N ILE A 52 -2.05 -24.28 -7.78
CA ILE A 52 -2.42 -25.70 -7.93
C ILE A 52 -2.26 -26.44 -6.59
N LEU A 53 -1.15 -26.21 -5.87
CA LEU A 53 -0.91 -26.81 -4.55
C LEU A 53 -2.03 -26.43 -3.57
N VAL A 54 -2.36 -25.13 -3.47
CA VAL A 54 -3.43 -24.64 -2.59
C VAL A 54 -4.77 -25.27 -2.96
N LEU A 55 -5.15 -25.28 -4.25
CA LEU A 55 -6.38 -25.90 -4.74
C LEU A 55 -6.40 -27.41 -4.44
N GLY A 56 -5.27 -28.09 -4.63
CA GLY A 56 -5.07 -29.50 -4.30
C GLY A 56 -5.27 -29.79 -2.81
N LEU A 57 -4.68 -28.97 -1.93
CA LEU A 57 -4.84 -29.08 -0.47
C LEU A 57 -6.29 -28.85 -0.04
N ILE A 58 -6.95 -27.83 -0.58
CA ILE A 58 -8.38 -27.55 -0.32
C ILE A 58 -9.24 -28.74 -0.71
N THR A 59 -8.95 -29.34 -1.88
CA THR A 59 -9.67 -30.52 -2.38
C THR A 59 -9.38 -31.75 -1.52
N TYR A 60 -8.12 -32.02 -1.20
CA TYR A 60 -7.71 -33.15 -0.37
C TYR A 60 -8.33 -33.11 1.02
N PHE A 61 -8.33 -31.95 1.68
CA PHE A 61 -8.95 -31.74 2.98
C PHE A 61 -10.46 -31.50 2.93
N LYS A 62 -11.08 -31.57 1.75
CA LYS A 62 -12.53 -31.37 1.52
C LYS A 62 -13.07 -30.04 2.06
N GLN A 63 -12.28 -28.96 1.95
CA GLN A 63 -12.59 -27.65 2.54
C GLN A 63 -13.42 -26.74 1.62
N TRP A 64 -13.81 -27.17 0.41
CA TRP A 64 -14.53 -26.35 -0.56
C TRP A 64 -15.85 -25.79 -0.01
N LYS A 65 -16.67 -26.65 0.64
CA LYS A 65 -17.96 -26.21 1.21
C LYS A 65 -17.73 -25.16 2.29
N TYR A 66 -16.78 -25.39 3.21
CA TYR A 66 -16.44 -24.45 4.28
C TYR A 66 -15.94 -23.11 3.72
N LEU A 67 -15.01 -23.14 2.77
CA LEU A 67 -14.52 -21.91 2.14
C LEU A 67 -15.62 -21.14 1.44
N TRP A 68 -16.47 -21.85 0.68
CA TRP A 68 -17.58 -21.22 -0.04
C TRP A 68 -18.55 -20.55 0.91
N THR A 69 -19.08 -21.28 1.90
CA THR A 69 -20.14 -20.79 2.79
C THR A 69 -19.66 -19.81 3.85
N GLU A 70 -18.43 -19.98 4.37
CA GLU A 70 -17.95 -19.19 5.50
C GLU A 70 -17.11 -17.99 5.10
N TRP A 71 -16.44 -18.06 3.94
CA TRP A 71 -15.47 -17.02 3.52
C TRP A 71 -15.83 -16.37 2.20
N LEU A 72 -15.86 -17.14 1.09
CA LEU A 72 -15.95 -16.56 -0.26
C LEU A 72 -17.28 -15.83 -0.53
N THR A 73 -18.38 -16.26 0.09
CA THR A 73 -19.70 -15.62 -0.01
C THR A 73 -20.10 -14.86 1.24
N SER A 74 -19.17 -14.68 2.18
CA SER A 74 -19.43 -13.98 3.43
C SER A 74 -19.77 -12.51 3.20
N VAL A 75 -20.73 -12.03 3.97
CA VAL A 75 -21.07 -10.60 4.09
C VAL A 75 -20.64 -10.00 5.44
N ASP A 76 -20.10 -10.83 6.34
CA ASP A 76 -19.58 -10.39 7.63
C ASP A 76 -18.35 -9.50 7.44
N HIS A 77 -18.44 -8.25 7.89
CA HIS A 77 -17.38 -7.27 7.74
C HIS A 77 -16.03 -7.72 8.34
N LYS A 78 -16.06 -8.54 9.40
CA LYS A 78 -14.84 -9.06 10.06
C LYS A 78 -14.13 -10.07 9.16
N LYS A 79 -14.88 -10.99 8.53
CA LYS A 79 -14.34 -11.98 7.59
C LYS A 79 -13.83 -11.30 6.32
N ILE A 80 -14.58 -10.33 5.79
CA ILE A 80 -14.16 -9.54 4.63
C ILE A 80 -12.87 -8.78 4.97
N GLY A 81 -12.80 -8.13 6.14
CA GLY A 81 -11.59 -7.46 6.59
C GLY A 81 -10.39 -8.41 6.74
N ALA A 82 -10.60 -9.62 7.27
CA ALA A 82 -9.56 -10.64 7.33
C ALA A 82 -9.10 -11.09 5.93
N MET A 83 -10.01 -11.25 4.97
CA MET A 83 -9.67 -11.58 3.58
C MET A 83 -8.85 -10.46 2.92
N TYR A 84 -9.17 -9.19 3.16
CA TYR A 84 -8.36 -8.05 2.72
C TYR A 84 -6.93 -8.10 3.29
N ILE A 85 -6.77 -8.42 4.58
CA ILE A 85 -5.44 -8.55 5.22
C ILE A 85 -4.67 -9.73 4.65
N ILE A 86 -5.32 -10.88 4.41
CA ILE A 86 -4.69 -12.05 3.78
C ILE A 86 -4.20 -11.71 2.38
N LEU A 87 -5.02 -11.06 1.55
CA LEU A 87 -4.63 -10.57 0.23
C LEU A 87 -3.41 -9.65 0.33
N ALA A 88 -3.45 -8.69 1.25
CA ALA A 88 -2.33 -7.76 1.47
C ALA A 88 -1.03 -8.46 1.85
N LEU A 89 -1.07 -9.48 2.70
CA LEU A 89 0.12 -10.26 3.09
C LEU A 89 0.68 -11.09 1.92
N ILE A 90 -0.19 -11.67 1.07
CA ILE A 90 0.24 -12.36 -0.16
C ILE A 90 0.92 -11.37 -1.10
N MET A 91 0.31 -10.20 -1.30
CA MET A 91 0.85 -9.19 -2.19
C MET A 91 2.09 -8.49 -1.61
N LEU A 92 2.24 -8.42 -0.28
CA LEU A 92 3.48 -8.00 0.38
C LEU A 92 4.64 -8.92 -0.01
N LEU A 93 4.44 -10.24 0.09
CA LEU A 93 5.49 -11.20 -0.28
C LEU A 93 5.84 -11.09 -1.77
N ARG A 94 4.82 -10.99 -2.65
CA ARG A 94 5.00 -10.84 -4.11
C ARG A 94 5.75 -9.55 -4.46
N GLY A 95 5.27 -8.40 -3.98
CA GLY A 95 5.88 -7.09 -4.29
C GLY A 95 7.25 -6.92 -3.63
N PHE A 96 7.50 -7.58 -2.48
CA PHE A 96 8.83 -7.55 -1.87
C PHE A 96 9.84 -8.42 -2.62
N ALA A 97 9.42 -9.51 -3.27
CA ALA A 97 10.28 -10.27 -4.16
C ALA A 97 10.82 -9.39 -5.29
N ASP A 98 9.99 -8.55 -5.90
CA ASP A 98 10.42 -7.57 -6.91
C ASP A 98 11.46 -6.58 -6.35
N ALA A 99 11.24 -6.06 -5.13
CA ALA A 99 12.19 -5.15 -4.48
C ALA A 99 13.55 -5.80 -4.24
N LEU A 100 13.54 -7.07 -3.78
CA LEU A 100 14.76 -7.83 -3.53
C LEU A 100 15.52 -8.10 -4.84
N MET A 101 14.79 -8.42 -5.92
CA MET A 101 15.37 -8.63 -7.25
C MET A 101 16.01 -7.33 -7.79
N MET A 102 15.34 -6.18 -7.66
CA MET A 102 15.91 -4.89 -8.06
C MET A 102 17.19 -4.54 -7.27
N ARG A 103 17.19 -4.78 -5.96
CA ARG A 103 18.38 -4.52 -5.13
C ARG A 103 19.52 -5.48 -5.47
N GLY A 104 19.20 -6.75 -5.75
CA GLY A 104 20.17 -7.73 -6.25
C GLY A 104 20.80 -7.29 -7.58
N GLN A 105 19.97 -6.85 -8.54
CA GLN A 105 20.43 -6.31 -9.82
C GLN A 105 21.42 -5.15 -9.62
N GLN A 106 21.01 -4.13 -8.85
CA GLN A 106 21.84 -2.94 -8.62
C GLN A 106 23.16 -3.25 -7.88
N ALA A 107 23.17 -4.25 -7.00
CA ALA A 107 24.39 -4.67 -6.31
C ALA A 107 25.33 -5.54 -7.20
N MET A 108 24.79 -6.22 -8.19
CA MET A 108 25.55 -7.10 -9.09
C MET A 108 25.97 -6.40 -10.39
N ALA A 109 25.15 -5.46 -10.87
CA ALA A 109 25.38 -4.73 -12.12
C ALA A 109 26.28 -3.51 -11.87
N SER A 110 27.59 -3.76 -11.71
CA SER A 110 28.61 -2.73 -11.52
C SER A 110 29.95 -3.18 -12.12
N ASP A 111 30.85 -2.23 -12.33
CA ASP A 111 32.25 -2.45 -12.79
C ASP A 111 32.39 -3.36 -14.03
N GLY A 112 31.48 -3.17 -15.01
CA GLY A 112 31.45 -3.95 -16.25
C GLY A 112 30.60 -5.22 -16.20
N GLY A 113 30.03 -5.57 -15.05
CA GLY A 113 29.02 -6.62 -14.91
C GLY A 113 27.64 -6.13 -15.31
N ALA A 114 26.93 -6.84 -16.19
CA ALA A 114 25.57 -6.49 -16.63
C ALA A 114 24.48 -6.84 -15.59
N GLY A 115 24.84 -7.51 -14.48
CA GLY A 115 23.85 -8.07 -13.56
C GLY A 115 23.16 -9.31 -14.14
N TYR A 116 21.92 -9.57 -13.72
CA TYR A 116 21.18 -10.77 -14.14
C TYR A 116 19.79 -10.47 -14.74
N LEU A 117 19.31 -9.22 -14.64
CA LEU A 117 18.03 -8.78 -15.21
C LEU A 117 18.24 -8.01 -16.51
N PRO A 118 17.53 -8.35 -17.59
CA PRO A 118 17.43 -7.48 -18.75
C PRO A 118 16.80 -6.12 -18.36
N PRO A 119 17.18 -4.99 -19.01
CA PRO A 119 16.65 -3.66 -18.70
C PRO A 119 15.11 -3.58 -18.73
N ASP A 120 14.47 -4.12 -19.78
CA ASP A 120 13.01 -4.12 -19.89
C ASP A 120 12.35 -4.91 -18.75
N HIS A 121 12.94 -6.01 -18.32
CA HIS A 121 12.44 -6.78 -17.18
C HIS A 121 12.61 -6.01 -15.87
N PHE A 122 13.73 -5.29 -15.69
CA PHE A 122 13.95 -4.42 -14.54
C PHE A 122 12.88 -3.34 -14.46
N ASP A 123 12.52 -2.70 -15.57
CA ASP A 123 11.48 -1.67 -15.62
C ASP A 123 10.08 -2.22 -15.35
N GLN A 124 9.77 -3.44 -15.81
CA GLN A 124 8.52 -4.11 -15.47
C GLN A 124 8.43 -4.43 -13.97
N ILE A 125 9.50 -4.98 -13.37
CA ILE A 125 9.58 -5.26 -11.93
C ILE A 125 9.47 -3.97 -11.12
N PHE A 126 10.15 -2.91 -11.54
CA PHE A 126 10.08 -1.60 -10.90
C PHE A 126 8.65 -1.05 -10.89
N SER A 127 7.96 -1.13 -12.02
CA SER A 127 6.57 -0.69 -12.15
C SER A 127 5.61 -1.56 -11.34
N ALA A 128 5.76 -2.89 -11.42
CA ALA A 128 4.94 -3.86 -10.70
C ALA A 128 5.10 -3.71 -9.19
N HIS A 129 6.34 -3.56 -8.69
CA HIS A 129 6.60 -3.33 -7.28
C HIS A 129 5.81 -2.14 -6.74
N GLY A 130 5.88 -0.99 -7.41
CA GLY A 130 5.18 0.22 -6.97
C GLY A 130 3.66 0.04 -6.95
N VAL A 131 3.09 -0.51 -8.01
CA VAL A 131 1.64 -0.76 -8.12
C VAL A 131 1.16 -1.78 -7.08
N ILE A 132 1.87 -2.89 -6.92
CA ILE A 132 1.52 -3.94 -5.97
C ILE A 132 1.56 -3.41 -4.54
N MET A 133 2.63 -2.71 -4.17
CA MET A 133 2.82 -2.26 -2.79
C MET A 133 1.82 -1.19 -2.36
N ILE A 134 1.40 -0.32 -3.26
CA ILE A 134 0.40 0.72 -2.95
C ILE A 134 -1.02 0.16 -3.06
N PHE A 135 -1.42 -0.34 -4.23
CA PHE A 135 -2.83 -0.68 -4.50
C PHE A 135 -3.26 -2.06 -4.01
N PHE A 136 -2.33 -3.01 -3.87
CA PHE A 136 -2.67 -4.41 -3.56
C PHE A 136 -2.07 -4.92 -2.25
N MET A 137 -1.19 -4.15 -1.61
CA MET A 137 -0.71 -4.44 -0.26
C MET A 137 -1.19 -3.38 0.74
N ALA A 138 -0.76 -2.11 0.60
CA ALA A 138 -1.05 -1.08 1.60
C ALA A 138 -2.55 -0.75 1.68
N MET A 139 -3.21 -0.49 0.55
CA MET A 139 -4.65 -0.21 0.51
C MET A 139 -5.49 -1.35 1.07
N PRO A 140 -5.36 -2.62 0.61
CA PRO A 140 -6.11 -3.72 1.18
C PRO A 140 -5.84 -3.93 2.67
N PHE A 141 -4.62 -3.73 3.14
CA PHE A 141 -4.31 -3.90 4.56
C PHE A 141 -5.06 -2.88 5.43
N VAL A 142 -4.98 -1.59 5.09
CA VAL A 142 -5.69 -0.55 5.87
C VAL A 142 -7.21 -0.69 5.75
N ILE A 143 -7.74 -1.03 4.56
CA ILE A 143 -9.18 -1.30 4.38
C ILE A 143 -9.59 -2.52 5.22
N GLY A 144 -8.77 -3.56 5.28
CA GLY A 144 -9.00 -4.73 6.11
C GLY A 144 -9.09 -4.38 7.59
N LEU A 145 -8.15 -3.61 8.12
CA LEU A 145 -8.18 -3.15 9.51
C LEU A 145 -9.41 -2.27 9.79
N MET A 146 -9.74 -1.34 8.90
CA MET A 146 -10.93 -0.50 9.04
C MET A 146 -12.21 -1.35 9.08
N ASN A 147 -12.31 -2.36 8.21
CA ASN A 147 -13.45 -3.28 8.19
C ASN A 147 -13.56 -4.11 9.48
N VAL A 148 -12.46 -4.68 9.97
CA VAL A 148 -12.49 -5.49 11.20
C VAL A 148 -12.89 -4.65 12.41
N VAL A 149 -12.36 -3.43 12.54
CA VAL A 149 -12.33 -2.70 13.81
C VAL A 149 -13.40 -1.62 13.92
N MET A 150 -13.57 -0.79 12.87
CA MET A 150 -14.38 0.43 12.96
C MET A 150 -15.85 0.15 13.33
N PRO A 151 -16.55 -0.86 12.75
CA PRO A 151 -17.92 -1.14 13.15
C PRO A 151 -18.05 -1.57 14.61
N LEU A 152 -17.05 -2.30 15.13
CA LEU A 152 -16.98 -2.67 16.55
C LEU A 152 -16.76 -1.44 17.44
N GLN A 153 -15.88 -0.53 17.04
CA GLN A 153 -15.60 0.70 17.81
C GLN A 153 -16.79 1.63 17.94
N ILE A 154 -17.65 1.67 16.95
CA ILE A 154 -18.86 2.51 17.01
C ILE A 154 -20.09 1.79 17.55
N GLY A 155 -19.98 0.51 17.90
CA GLY A 155 -21.08 -0.29 18.41
C GLY A 155 -22.09 -0.73 17.36
N ALA A 156 -21.70 -0.72 16.09
CA ALA A 156 -22.55 -1.18 14.99
C ALA A 156 -22.62 -2.69 14.93
N ARG A 157 -23.79 -3.23 14.53
CA ARG A 157 -23.97 -4.68 14.32
C ARG A 157 -23.32 -5.18 13.05
N ASP A 158 -23.17 -4.35 12.03
CA ASP A 158 -22.51 -4.61 10.76
C ASP A 158 -22.17 -3.28 10.08
N VAL A 159 -21.60 -3.33 8.86
CA VAL A 159 -21.50 -2.18 7.97
C VAL A 159 -22.85 -1.85 7.34
N ALA A 160 -23.01 -0.62 6.81
CA ALA A 160 -24.30 -0.17 6.25
C ALA A 160 -24.74 -0.99 5.03
N PHE A 161 -23.79 -1.43 4.20
CA PHE A 161 -24.04 -2.17 2.96
C PHE A 161 -23.18 -3.43 2.88
N PRO A 162 -23.57 -4.55 3.54
CA PRO A 162 -22.75 -5.76 3.62
C PRO A 162 -22.41 -6.39 2.26
N TYR A 163 -23.37 -6.43 1.32
CA TYR A 163 -23.12 -6.94 -0.04
C TYR A 163 -22.15 -6.06 -0.84
N LEU A 164 -22.25 -4.74 -0.69
CA LEU A 164 -21.34 -3.79 -1.30
C LEU A 164 -19.91 -3.98 -0.77
N ASN A 165 -19.78 -4.31 0.51
CA ASN A 165 -18.51 -4.62 1.15
C ASN A 165 -17.86 -5.87 0.57
N SER A 166 -18.63 -6.94 0.39
CA SER A 166 -18.15 -8.16 -0.28
C SER A 166 -17.75 -7.89 -1.73
N MET A 167 -18.54 -7.12 -2.47
CA MET A 167 -18.25 -6.75 -3.85
C MET A 167 -16.94 -5.93 -3.95
N SER A 168 -16.72 -4.98 -3.02
CA SER A 168 -15.49 -4.17 -2.99
C SER A 168 -14.23 -5.03 -2.85
N PHE A 169 -14.29 -6.05 -2.01
CA PHE A 169 -13.19 -7.01 -1.86
C PHE A 169 -12.92 -7.79 -3.15
N TRP A 170 -13.96 -8.35 -3.78
CA TRP A 170 -13.79 -9.15 -4.99
C TRP A 170 -13.30 -8.34 -6.19
N LEU A 171 -13.68 -7.07 -6.31
CA LEU A 171 -13.12 -6.15 -7.29
C LEU A 171 -11.62 -5.90 -7.04
N THR A 172 -11.22 -5.77 -5.79
CA THR A 172 -9.80 -5.65 -5.44
C THR A 172 -9.02 -6.93 -5.79
N VAL A 173 -9.59 -8.11 -5.52
CA VAL A 173 -9.01 -9.40 -5.91
C VAL A 173 -8.88 -9.51 -7.43
N ALA A 174 -9.90 -9.11 -8.19
CA ALA A 174 -9.86 -9.13 -9.66
C ALA A 174 -8.71 -8.26 -10.20
N GLY A 175 -8.50 -7.05 -9.65
CA GLY A 175 -7.35 -6.22 -9.99
C GLY A 175 -6.01 -6.89 -9.66
N ALA A 176 -5.89 -7.52 -8.49
CA ALA A 176 -4.69 -8.26 -8.09
C ALA A 176 -4.41 -9.46 -9.03
N ILE A 177 -5.45 -10.16 -9.48
CA ILE A 177 -5.31 -11.26 -10.45
C ILE A 177 -4.78 -10.73 -11.77
N LEU A 178 -5.26 -9.60 -12.27
CA LEU A 178 -4.79 -9.03 -13.54
C LEU A 178 -3.28 -8.72 -13.51
N ILE A 179 -2.77 -8.12 -12.44
CA ILE A 179 -1.33 -7.86 -12.31
C ILE A 179 -0.53 -9.16 -12.29
N ASN A 180 -1.00 -10.17 -11.58
CA ASN A 180 -0.30 -11.45 -11.52
C ASN A 180 -0.44 -12.25 -12.83
N ALA A 181 -1.52 -12.08 -13.58
CA ALA A 181 -1.70 -12.71 -14.89
C ALA A 181 -0.63 -12.26 -15.90
N SER A 182 -0.10 -11.03 -15.77
CA SER A 182 1.00 -10.54 -16.61
C SER A 182 2.31 -11.36 -16.51
N LEU A 183 2.49 -12.13 -15.43
CA LEU A 183 3.60 -13.07 -15.28
C LEU A 183 3.41 -14.38 -16.07
N ILE A 184 2.20 -14.65 -16.53
CA ILE A 184 1.87 -15.90 -17.24
C ILE A 184 1.71 -15.62 -18.72
N ILE A 185 1.04 -14.50 -19.06
CA ILE A 185 0.73 -14.13 -20.43
C ILE A 185 0.83 -12.63 -20.63
N GLY A 186 1.60 -12.22 -21.61
CA GLY A 186 1.89 -10.82 -21.88
C GLY A 186 3.07 -10.31 -21.05
N GLU A 187 3.02 -9.03 -20.75
CA GLU A 187 4.02 -8.30 -19.98
C GLU A 187 3.32 -7.34 -19.03
N PHE A 188 4.02 -6.83 -18.00
CA PHE A 188 3.51 -5.72 -17.20
C PHE A 188 4.05 -4.38 -17.73
N SER A 189 3.47 -3.26 -17.25
CA SER A 189 3.91 -1.91 -17.62
C SER A 189 5.38 -1.66 -17.26
N HIS A 190 6.14 -1.05 -18.15
CA HIS A 190 7.49 -0.50 -17.93
C HIS A 190 7.52 1.03 -17.81
N ALA A 191 6.36 1.67 -17.76
CA ALA A 191 6.24 3.13 -17.64
C ALA A 191 6.28 3.68 -16.20
N GLY A 192 6.65 2.84 -15.21
CA GLY A 192 6.61 3.17 -13.78
C GLY A 192 5.21 3.01 -13.19
N TRP A 193 5.10 3.12 -11.86
CA TRP A 193 3.85 2.87 -11.14
C TRP A 193 2.75 3.90 -11.39
N LEU A 194 3.09 5.06 -11.96
CA LEU A 194 2.16 6.13 -12.34
C LEU A 194 1.88 6.20 -13.84
N ALA A 195 2.59 5.42 -14.67
CA ALA A 195 2.39 5.31 -16.11
C ALA A 195 2.30 6.67 -16.84
N TYR A 196 3.30 7.52 -16.68
CA TYR A 196 3.33 8.85 -17.30
C TYR A 196 3.40 8.78 -18.83
N PRO A 197 2.58 9.57 -19.58
CA PRO A 197 2.86 9.88 -20.95
C PRO A 197 4.24 10.62 -21.09
N PRO A 198 5.00 10.41 -22.17
CA PRO A 198 4.61 9.63 -23.37
C PRO A 198 4.85 8.11 -23.23
N LEU A 199 5.54 7.61 -22.20
CA LEU A 199 5.88 6.18 -22.08
C LEU A 199 4.65 5.27 -22.06
N SER A 200 3.51 5.73 -21.51
CA SER A 200 2.25 4.97 -21.48
C SER A 200 1.42 5.06 -22.77
N GLU A 201 1.84 5.87 -23.74
CA GLU A 201 1.17 5.98 -25.03
C GLU A 201 1.37 4.71 -25.88
N LEU A 202 0.44 4.44 -26.77
CA LEU A 202 0.48 3.27 -27.65
C LEU A 202 1.74 3.21 -28.52
N LYS A 203 2.28 4.37 -28.92
CA LYS A 203 3.50 4.50 -29.69
C LYS A 203 4.74 3.94 -28.98
N PHE A 204 4.85 4.15 -27.65
CA PHE A 204 6.02 3.78 -26.84
C PHE A 204 5.81 2.49 -26.06
N SER A 205 4.56 2.13 -25.79
CA SER A 205 4.16 0.90 -25.10
C SER A 205 3.02 0.21 -25.88
N PRO A 206 3.34 -0.40 -27.03
CA PRO A 206 2.32 -1.02 -27.90
C PRO A 206 1.78 -2.34 -27.36
N GLY A 207 2.47 -2.96 -26.42
CA GLY A 207 2.09 -4.20 -25.76
C GLY A 207 0.92 -4.06 -24.78
N VAL A 208 0.60 -5.13 -24.09
CA VAL A 208 -0.53 -5.22 -23.14
C VAL A 208 -0.19 -4.71 -21.74
N GLY A 209 1.06 -4.36 -21.47
CA GLY A 209 1.52 -4.01 -20.12
C GLY A 209 0.78 -2.83 -19.51
N ILE A 210 0.57 -1.75 -20.30
CA ILE A 210 -0.20 -0.59 -19.84
C ILE A 210 -1.69 -0.93 -19.72
N ASP A 211 -2.20 -1.87 -20.51
CA ASP A 211 -3.60 -2.27 -20.45
C ASP A 211 -3.87 -3.06 -19.15
N TYR A 212 -2.97 -3.95 -18.73
CA TYR A 212 -3.00 -4.56 -17.41
C TYR A 212 -2.99 -3.53 -16.29
N TYR A 213 -2.13 -2.51 -16.39
CA TYR A 213 -2.07 -1.42 -15.43
C TYR A 213 -3.41 -0.69 -15.33
N ILE A 214 -3.96 -0.22 -16.46
CA ILE A 214 -5.22 0.53 -16.50
C ILE A 214 -6.35 -0.29 -15.88
N TRP A 215 -6.57 -1.52 -16.35
CA TRP A 215 -7.72 -2.32 -15.90
C TRP A 215 -7.57 -2.83 -14.48
N ALA A 216 -6.38 -3.19 -14.03
CA ALA A 216 -6.15 -3.58 -12.64
C ALA A 216 -6.51 -2.43 -11.68
N LEU A 217 -6.11 -1.20 -12.00
CA LEU A 217 -6.38 -0.04 -11.17
C LEU A 217 -7.83 0.43 -11.28
N GLN A 218 -8.44 0.39 -12.46
CA GLN A 218 -9.86 0.75 -12.64
C GLN A 218 -10.78 -0.15 -11.84
N ILE A 219 -10.58 -1.46 -11.92
CA ILE A 219 -11.43 -2.43 -11.24
C ILE A 219 -11.22 -2.35 -9.71
N SER A 220 -9.97 -2.34 -9.24
CA SER A 220 -9.67 -2.23 -7.82
C SER A 220 -10.05 -0.86 -7.25
N GLY A 221 -9.89 0.22 -8.03
CA GLY A 221 -10.28 1.57 -7.66
C GLY A 221 -11.79 1.71 -7.45
N LEU A 222 -12.60 1.07 -8.29
CA LEU A 222 -14.05 0.98 -8.07
C LEU A 222 -14.35 0.26 -6.75
N GLY A 223 -13.68 -0.87 -6.48
CA GLY A 223 -13.83 -1.59 -5.20
C GLY A 223 -13.51 -0.70 -3.99
N THR A 224 -12.41 0.05 -4.08
CA THR A 224 -11.99 1.00 -3.03
C THR A 224 -13.02 2.11 -2.81
N LEU A 225 -13.57 2.67 -3.88
CA LEU A 225 -14.61 3.71 -3.81
C LEU A 225 -15.87 3.18 -3.10
N LEU A 226 -16.31 1.96 -3.45
CA LEU A 226 -17.47 1.32 -2.81
C LEU A 226 -17.25 1.10 -1.31
N SER A 227 -16.03 0.69 -0.91
CA SER A 227 -15.65 0.58 0.50
C SER A 227 -15.73 1.93 1.21
N GLY A 228 -15.23 3.00 0.57
CA GLY A 228 -15.28 4.36 1.10
C GLY A 228 -16.70 4.83 1.41
N VAL A 229 -17.60 4.70 0.45
CA VAL A 229 -19.03 5.06 0.62
C VAL A 229 -19.66 4.25 1.76
N ASN A 230 -19.37 2.95 1.82
CA ASN A 230 -19.93 2.06 2.84
C ASN A 230 -19.47 2.46 4.26
N LEU A 231 -18.17 2.63 4.47
CA LEU A 231 -17.63 2.96 5.79
C LEU A 231 -18.04 4.35 6.27
N ILE A 232 -18.10 5.36 5.40
CA ILE A 232 -18.65 6.68 5.74
C ILE A 232 -20.11 6.56 6.20
N THR A 233 -20.94 5.86 5.43
CA THR A 233 -22.36 5.68 5.75
C THR A 233 -22.51 4.95 7.09
N THR A 234 -21.70 3.92 7.33
CA THR A 234 -21.70 3.17 8.59
C THR A 234 -21.39 4.10 9.77
N ILE A 235 -20.34 4.92 9.68
CA ILE A 235 -19.97 5.86 10.75
C ILE A 235 -21.09 6.88 11.00
N PHE A 236 -21.69 7.44 9.97
CA PHE A 236 -22.74 8.47 10.19
C PHE A 236 -24.06 7.90 10.66
N LYS A 237 -24.46 6.71 10.23
CA LYS A 237 -25.82 6.17 10.44
C LYS A 237 -25.90 5.11 11.53
N MET A 238 -24.81 4.44 11.88
CA MET A 238 -24.87 3.22 12.71
C MET A 238 -24.11 3.32 14.03
N ARG A 239 -23.72 4.52 14.47
CA ARG A 239 -23.14 4.70 15.81
C ARG A 239 -24.11 4.30 16.92
N ALA A 240 -23.55 3.70 17.96
CA ALA A 240 -24.29 3.37 19.17
C ALA A 240 -25.03 4.59 19.75
N PRO A 241 -26.24 4.42 20.32
CA PRO A 241 -26.95 5.50 21.00
C PRO A 241 -26.08 6.19 22.05
N GLY A 242 -26.03 7.53 22.01
CA GLY A 242 -25.19 8.34 22.89
C GLY A 242 -23.76 8.58 22.36
N MET A 243 -23.30 7.88 21.34
CA MET A 243 -22.01 8.15 20.71
C MET A 243 -22.11 9.34 19.75
N THR A 244 -21.86 10.52 20.26
CA THR A 244 -21.70 11.73 19.44
C THR A 244 -20.38 11.68 18.67
N MET A 245 -20.19 12.56 17.69
CA MET A 245 -18.95 12.58 16.89
C MET A 245 -17.70 12.70 17.79
N MET A 246 -17.68 13.63 18.75
CA MET A 246 -16.53 13.85 19.64
C MET A 246 -16.38 12.79 20.76
N ARG A 247 -17.18 11.72 20.71
CA ARG A 247 -17.03 10.54 21.58
C ARG A 247 -16.50 9.31 20.81
N MET A 248 -16.28 9.44 19.49
CA MET A 248 -15.70 8.36 18.70
C MET A 248 -14.21 8.16 19.02
N PRO A 249 -13.71 6.93 19.00
CA PRO A 249 -12.26 6.65 19.07
C PRO A 249 -11.49 7.35 17.93
N VAL A 250 -10.21 7.64 18.16
CA VAL A 250 -9.39 8.34 17.15
C VAL A 250 -9.20 7.48 15.90
N PHE A 251 -9.14 6.16 16.02
CA PHE A 251 -9.09 5.27 14.85
C PHE A 251 -10.36 5.41 13.99
N THR A 252 -11.53 5.56 14.59
CA THR A 252 -12.77 5.83 13.84
C THR A 252 -12.71 7.18 13.12
N TRP A 253 -12.16 8.24 13.75
CA TRP A 253 -11.97 9.54 13.11
C TRP A 253 -11.01 9.48 11.93
N THR A 254 -9.89 8.78 12.07
CA THR A 254 -8.91 8.62 10.99
C THR A 254 -9.46 7.74 9.86
N THR A 255 -10.28 6.74 10.19
CA THR A 255 -11.05 5.96 9.21
C THR A 255 -12.03 6.85 8.45
N LEU A 256 -12.79 7.71 9.13
CA LEU A 256 -13.70 8.65 8.48
C LEU A 256 -12.96 9.58 7.51
N ALA A 257 -11.87 10.21 7.97
CA ALA A 257 -11.07 11.12 7.15
C ALA A 257 -10.48 10.41 5.92
N ALA A 258 -9.91 9.23 6.08
CA ALA A 258 -9.37 8.45 4.96
C ALA A 258 -10.45 8.10 3.93
N ASN A 259 -11.64 7.69 4.38
CA ASN A 259 -12.73 7.36 3.45
C ASN A 259 -13.34 8.60 2.78
N MET A 260 -13.35 9.76 3.42
CA MET A 260 -13.69 11.04 2.77
C MET A 260 -12.70 11.35 1.64
N LEU A 261 -11.40 11.14 1.86
CA LEU A 261 -10.38 11.28 0.83
C LEU A 261 -10.59 10.28 -0.32
N ILE A 262 -10.91 9.02 -0.01
CA ILE A 262 -11.21 7.99 -1.02
C ILE A 262 -12.34 8.45 -1.94
N VAL A 263 -13.45 8.87 -1.37
CA VAL A 263 -14.64 9.28 -2.15
C VAL A 263 -14.38 10.52 -3.00
N ALA A 264 -13.51 11.42 -2.55
CA ALA A 264 -13.17 12.63 -3.32
C ALA A 264 -12.05 12.39 -4.37
N ALA A 265 -11.04 11.58 -4.05
CA ALA A 265 -9.83 11.43 -4.89
C ALA A 265 -9.94 10.29 -5.94
N PHE A 266 -10.54 9.15 -5.60
CA PHE A 266 -10.62 8.00 -6.54
C PHE A 266 -11.38 8.29 -7.84
N PRO A 267 -12.43 9.10 -7.88
CA PRO A 267 -13.02 9.53 -9.14
C PRO A 267 -12.03 10.23 -10.08
N ILE A 268 -11.06 10.99 -9.53
CA ILE A 268 -10.02 11.65 -10.33
C ILE A 268 -9.10 10.59 -10.96
N LEU A 269 -8.66 9.59 -10.19
CA LEU A 269 -7.89 8.46 -10.72
C LEU A 269 -8.65 7.73 -11.82
N THR A 270 -9.92 7.40 -11.56
CA THR A 270 -10.78 6.69 -12.52
C THR A 270 -10.89 7.42 -13.85
N VAL A 271 -11.16 8.74 -13.82
CA VAL A 271 -11.23 9.57 -15.03
C VAL A 271 -9.88 9.63 -15.73
N THR A 272 -8.79 9.81 -15.01
CA THR A 272 -7.43 9.87 -15.58
C THR A 272 -7.09 8.59 -16.35
N LEU A 273 -7.35 7.44 -15.74
CA LEU A 273 -7.10 6.13 -16.37
C LEU A 273 -8.08 5.86 -17.54
N ALA A 274 -9.33 6.30 -17.44
CA ALA A 274 -10.29 6.20 -18.53
C ALA A 274 -9.86 7.03 -19.74
N MET A 275 -9.34 8.25 -19.53
CA MET A 275 -8.79 9.09 -20.59
C MET A 275 -7.56 8.45 -21.24
N LEU A 276 -6.64 7.88 -20.44
CA LEU A 276 -5.50 7.14 -20.98
C LEU A 276 -5.94 5.91 -21.78
N GLY A 277 -6.94 5.19 -21.29
CA GLY A 277 -7.55 4.08 -22.04
C GLY A 277 -8.19 4.54 -23.35
N ALA A 278 -8.88 5.68 -23.35
CA ALA A 278 -9.48 6.24 -24.55
C ALA A 278 -8.42 6.66 -25.59
N ASP A 279 -7.29 7.22 -25.16
CA ASP A 279 -6.15 7.50 -26.06
C ASP A 279 -5.63 6.20 -26.70
N ARG A 280 -5.51 5.10 -25.91
CA ARG A 280 -4.97 3.83 -26.38
C ARG A 280 -5.93 3.01 -27.25
N TYR A 281 -7.23 2.98 -26.90
CA TYR A 281 -8.21 2.10 -27.54
C TYR A 281 -9.07 2.78 -28.60
N LEU A 282 -9.35 4.07 -28.40
CA LEU A 282 -10.29 4.82 -29.25
C LEU A 282 -9.60 5.85 -30.13
N GLY A 283 -8.25 5.96 -30.06
CA GLY A 283 -7.49 6.95 -30.83
C GLY A 283 -7.81 8.40 -30.43
N MET A 284 -8.25 8.62 -29.18
CA MET A 284 -8.38 9.97 -28.64
C MET A 284 -6.99 10.52 -28.28
N HIS A 285 -6.89 11.82 -28.08
CA HIS A 285 -5.61 12.51 -27.87
C HIS A 285 -5.68 13.46 -26.69
N PHE A 286 -6.11 12.96 -25.53
CA PHE A 286 -6.10 13.75 -24.29
C PHE A 286 -4.68 14.10 -23.84
N PHE A 287 -3.76 13.15 -23.97
CA PHE A 287 -2.40 13.25 -23.43
C PHE A 287 -1.31 13.19 -24.51
N THR A 288 -1.63 12.75 -25.73
CA THR A 288 -0.67 12.60 -26.83
C THR A 288 -0.30 13.96 -27.42
N ASN A 289 0.92 14.44 -27.09
CA ASN A 289 1.37 15.80 -27.44
C ASN A 289 1.41 16.04 -28.96
N GLU A 290 1.88 15.08 -29.75
CA GLU A 290 2.00 15.18 -31.21
C GLU A 290 0.63 15.44 -31.91
N ALA A 291 -0.46 15.06 -31.26
CA ALA A 291 -1.82 15.24 -31.77
C ALA A 291 -2.60 16.35 -31.05
N GLY A 292 -1.91 17.24 -30.34
CA GLY A 292 -2.51 18.36 -29.61
C GLY A 292 -3.00 18.06 -28.20
N GLY A 293 -2.73 16.88 -27.68
CA GLY A 293 -2.98 16.52 -26.28
C GLY A 293 -1.98 17.16 -25.32
N ASN A 294 -2.23 17.01 -24.01
CA ASN A 294 -1.40 17.62 -22.98
C ASN A 294 -0.93 16.59 -21.92
N PRO A 295 0.32 16.10 -22.00
CA PRO A 295 0.88 15.19 -20.99
C PRO A 295 0.88 15.76 -19.58
N MET A 296 1.03 17.11 -19.43
CA MET A 296 0.99 17.75 -18.12
C MET A 296 -0.40 17.69 -17.48
N MET A 297 -1.47 17.57 -18.26
CA MET A 297 -2.80 17.31 -17.74
C MET A 297 -2.85 15.94 -17.03
N TYR A 298 -2.23 14.90 -17.61
CA TYR A 298 -2.10 13.61 -16.95
C TYR A 298 -1.37 13.73 -15.62
N VAL A 299 -0.21 14.40 -15.60
CA VAL A 299 0.60 14.57 -14.39
C VAL A 299 -0.16 15.29 -13.29
N ASN A 300 -0.90 16.35 -13.61
CA ASN A 300 -1.75 17.06 -12.64
C ASN A 300 -2.90 16.18 -12.12
N LEU A 301 -3.62 15.49 -12.99
CA LEU A 301 -4.75 14.65 -12.58
C LEU A 301 -4.29 13.47 -11.74
N ILE A 302 -3.24 12.76 -12.16
CA ILE A 302 -2.76 11.59 -11.42
C ILE A 302 -2.26 11.99 -10.02
N TRP A 303 -1.65 13.16 -9.84
CA TRP A 303 -1.18 13.63 -8.54
C TRP A 303 -2.25 14.35 -7.72
N ALA A 304 -3.27 14.95 -8.35
CA ALA A 304 -4.47 15.42 -7.63
C ALA A 304 -5.17 14.26 -6.89
N TRP A 305 -5.08 13.04 -7.41
CA TRP A 305 -5.39 11.82 -6.66
C TRP A 305 -4.22 11.35 -5.80
N GLY A 306 -2.99 11.32 -6.33
CA GLY A 306 -1.87 10.58 -5.76
C GLY A 306 -1.34 11.16 -4.44
N HIS A 307 -1.47 12.48 -4.21
CA HIS A 307 -1.11 13.02 -2.91
C HIS A 307 -2.18 12.72 -1.84
N PRO A 308 -3.50 12.93 -2.06
CA PRO A 308 -4.52 12.39 -1.16
C PRO A 308 -4.36 10.89 -0.88
N GLU A 309 -3.93 10.09 -1.84
CA GLU A 309 -3.68 8.66 -1.66
C GLU A 309 -2.70 8.36 -0.52
N VAL A 310 -1.58 9.09 -0.43
CA VAL A 310 -0.61 8.85 0.65
C VAL A 310 -1.21 9.16 2.03
N TYR A 311 -2.18 10.09 2.12
CA TYR A 311 -2.91 10.36 3.36
C TYR A 311 -4.03 9.35 3.62
N ILE A 312 -4.65 8.79 2.59
CA ILE A 312 -5.57 7.65 2.73
C ILE A 312 -4.85 6.48 3.42
N LEU A 313 -3.59 6.23 3.06
CA LEU A 313 -2.78 5.17 3.65
C LEU A 313 -2.35 5.47 5.09
N VAL A 314 -1.89 6.69 5.37
CA VAL A 314 -1.25 7.00 6.65
C VAL A 314 -2.25 7.37 7.76
N LEU A 315 -3.39 7.99 7.44
CA LEU A 315 -4.35 8.41 8.47
C LEU A 315 -4.90 7.24 9.29
N PRO A 316 -5.36 6.12 8.72
CA PRO A 316 -5.83 4.99 9.52
C PRO A 316 -4.78 4.45 10.48
N VAL A 317 -3.52 4.36 10.04
CA VAL A 317 -2.45 3.88 10.92
C VAL A 317 -2.09 4.88 12.03
N PHE A 318 -2.27 6.18 11.82
CA PHE A 318 -2.21 7.17 12.91
C PHE A 318 -3.28 6.91 13.98
N GLY A 319 -4.45 6.45 13.54
CA GLY A 319 -5.49 5.94 14.45
C GLY A 319 -5.02 4.72 15.22
N VAL A 320 -4.45 3.72 14.54
CA VAL A 320 -3.85 2.53 15.19
C VAL A 320 -2.86 2.94 16.27
N PHE A 321 -1.90 3.81 15.95
CA PHE A 321 -0.89 4.25 16.92
C PHE A 321 -1.51 4.98 18.10
N SER A 322 -2.58 5.75 17.88
CA SER A 322 -3.29 6.45 18.97
C SER A 322 -3.91 5.47 19.97
N GLU A 323 -4.56 4.40 19.46
CA GLU A 323 -5.15 3.35 20.31
C GLU A 323 -4.06 2.55 21.04
N VAL A 324 -2.99 2.17 20.35
CA VAL A 324 -1.87 1.41 20.91
C VAL A 324 -1.15 2.22 21.99
N VAL A 325 -0.79 3.48 21.72
CA VAL A 325 -0.10 4.35 22.68
C VAL A 325 -0.94 4.54 23.94
N ALA A 326 -2.23 4.83 23.81
CA ALA A 326 -3.12 5.03 24.98
C ALA A 326 -3.24 3.74 25.81
N THR A 327 -3.44 2.60 25.18
CA THR A 327 -3.59 1.30 25.84
C THR A 327 -2.31 0.88 26.57
N PHE A 328 -1.15 0.91 25.87
CA PHE A 328 0.10 0.42 26.45
C PHE A 328 0.84 1.43 27.32
N SER A 329 0.44 2.71 27.32
CA SER A 329 0.89 3.70 28.31
C SER A 329 0.01 3.75 29.56
N ARG A 330 -1.11 3.01 29.58
CA ARG A 330 -2.10 3.02 30.68
C ARG A 330 -2.64 4.42 30.98
N LYS A 331 -2.76 5.28 29.94
CA LYS A 331 -3.25 6.66 30.04
C LYS A 331 -4.30 6.93 28.98
N ARG A 332 -5.15 7.93 29.27
CA ARG A 332 -5.98 8.52 28.22
C ARG A 332 -5.08 9.21 27.20
N LEU A 333 -5.47 9.17 25.93
CA LEU A 333 -4.77 9.88 24.87
C LEU A 333 -4.72 11.38 25.19
N PHE A 334 -3.53 11.94 25.22
CA PHE A 334 -3.33 13.35 25.45
C PHE A 334 -3.84 14.16 24.25
N GLY A 335 -4.61 15.23 24.52
CA GLY A 335 -5.04 16.15 23.48
C GLY A 335 -5.98 15.52 22.44
N TYR A 336 -6.98 14.75 22.88
CA TYR A 336 -7.92 14.08 21.98
C TYR A 336 -8.52 15.04 20.92
N ASP A 337 -9.03 16.22 21.34
CA ASP A 337 -9.61 17.20 20.43
C ASP A 337 -8.57 17.69 19.40
N ALA A 338 -7.34 17.97 19.85
CA ALA A 338 -6.25 18.37 18.97
C ALA A 338 -5.90 17.26 17.97
N MET A 339 -5.96 15.98 18.37
CA MET A 339 -5.76 14.84 17.47
C MET A 339 -6.82 14.76 16.39
N VAL A 340 -8.09 15.01 16.74
CA VAL A 340 -9.21 15.04 15.78
C VAL A 340 -9.05 16.19 14.80
N TYR A 341 -8.84 17.43 15.30
CA TYR A 341 -8.66 18.59 14.45
C TYR A 341 -7.42 18.48 13.55
N ALA A 342 -6.32 17.95 14.05
CA ALA A 342 -5.12 17.68 13.26
C ALA A 342 -5.41 16.68 12.13
N THR A 343 -6.22 15.64 12.39
CA THR A 343 -6.66 14.68 11.36
C THR A 343 -7.45 15.36 10.26
N LEU A 344 -8.44 16.18 10.62
CA LEU A 344 -9.25 16.91 9.65
C LEU A 344 -8.45 17.96 8.87
N CYS A 345 -7.52 18.64 9.54
CA CYS A 345 -6.62 19.59 8.90
C CYS A 345 -5.76 18.91 7.83
N ILE A 346 -5.14 17.76 8.15
CA ILE A 346 -4.38 16.96 7.18
C ILE A 346 -5.27 16.55 6.00
N CYS A 347 -6.50 16.10 6.27
CA CYS A 347 -7.45 15.69 5.25
C CYS A 347 -7.72 16.82 4.24
N VAL A 348 -7.99 18.03 4.71
CA VAL A 348 -8.24 19.20 3.84
C VAL A 348 -6.97 19.61 3.09
N LEU A 349 -5.85 19.74 3.80
CA LEU A 349 -4.58 20.16 3.20
C LEU A 349 -4.09 19.20 2.11
N SER A 350 -4.42 17.91 2.21
CA SER A 350 -3.97 16.90 1.26
C SER A 350 -4.37 17.20 -0.20
N PHE A 351 -5.44 17.97 -0.43
CA PHE A 351 -5.90 18.35 -1.77
C PHE A 351 -5.24 19.60 -2.35
N ILE A 352 -4.42 20.32 -1.60
CA ILE A 352 -3.84 21.59 -2.07
C ILE A 352 -2.31 21.58 -2.16
N VAL A 353 -1.71 20.38 -2.19
CA VAL A 353 -0.23 20.22 -2.14
C VAL A 353 0.34 19.33 -3.26
N TRP A 354 -0.49 18.80 -4.15
CA TRP A 354 -0.09 17.74 -5.10
C TRP A 354 1.07 18.10 -6.03
N LEU A 355 1.29 19.38 -6.33
CA LEU A 355 2.28 19.82 -7.32
C LEU A 355 3.74 19.61 -6.84
N HIS A 356 3.95 19.43 -5.54
CA HIS A 356 5.31 19.12 -5.05
C HIS A 356 5.87 17.79 -5.60
N HIS A 357 5.03 16.91 -6.15
CA HIS A 357 5.49 15.71 -6.83
C HIS A 357 6.15 15.97 -8.19
N PHE A 358 6.08 17.20 -8.71
CA PHE A 358 6.66 17.56 -9.99
C PHE A 358 7.13 19.04 -10.07
N PHE A 359 7.74 19.56 -9.01
CA PHE A 359 8.32 20.91 -8.98
C PHE A 359 9.27 21.20 -10.15
N THR A 360 9.94 20.17 -10.67
CA THR A 360 10.92 20.29 -11.74
C THR A 360 10.32 20.32 -13.16
N MET A 361 9.00 20.26 -13.29
CA MET A 361 8.32 20.20 -14.59
C MET A 361 7.84 21.56 -15.14
N GLY A 362 8.36 22.68 -14.60
CA GLY A 362 8.19 23.99 -15.25
C GLY A 362 6.95 24.78 -14.82
N ALA A 363 6.36 24.54 -13.65
CA ALA A 363 5.20 25.29 -13.16
C ALA A 363 5.48 26.77 -12.84
N GLY A 364 6.74 27.16 -12.74
CA GLY A 364 7.17 28.52 -12.44
C GLY A 364 7.38 28.79 -10.92
N ALA A 365 8.20 29.80 -10.62
CA ALA A 365 8.68 30.07 -9.26
C ALA A 365 7.56 30.35 -8.26
N ASN A 366 6.57 31.18 -8.64
CA ASN A 366 5.47 31.56 -7.74
C ASN A 366 4.56 30.36 -7.40
N VAL A 367 4.27 29.53 -8.39
CA VAL A 367 3.46 28.32 -8.20
C VAL A 367 4.22 27.33 -7.30
N ASN A 368 5.50 27.09 -7.58
CA ASN A 368 6.34 26.22 -6.76
C ASN A 368 6.44 26.74 -5.32
N ALA A 369 6.58 28.04 -5.12
CA ALA A 369 6.61 28.65 -3.78
C ALA A 369 5.29 28.42 -3.02
N PHE A 370 4.15 28.64 -3.66
CA PHE A 370 2.83 28.36 -3.06
C PHE A 370 2.70 26.90 -2.61
N PHE A 371 2.96 25.96 -3.51
CA PHE A 371 2.84 24.53 -3.21
C PHE A 371 3.89 24.07 -2.20
N GLY A 372 5.09 24.63 -2.20
CA GLY A 372 6.11 24.36 -1.19
C GLY A 372 5.67 24.78 0.20
N ILE A 373 5.17 26.02 0.36
CA ILE A 373 4.64 26.52 1.65
C ILE A 373 3.45 25.68 2.10
N ALA A 374 2.48 25.42 1.22
CA ALA A 374 1.31 24.61 1.53
C ALA A 374 1.71 23.20 2.01
N THR A 375 2.73 22.60 1.38
CA THR A 375 3.26 21.28 1.75
C THR A 375 3.92 21.33 3.13
N MET A 376 4.73 22.35 3.42
CA MET A 376 5.36 22.50 4.74
C MET A 376 4.32 22.68 5.87
N ILE A 377 3.19 23.33 5.61
CA ILE A 377 2.13 23.54 6.61
C ILE A 377 1.58 22.19 7.12
N ILE A 378 1.56 21.13 6.32
CA ILE A 378 1.09 19.80 6.76
C ILE A 378 1.95 19.22 7.89
N SER A 379 3.22 19.65 8.00
CA SER A 379 4.09 19.23 9.11
C SER A 379 3.58 19.67 10.48
N ILE A 380 2.82 20.77 10.55
CA ILE A 380 2.28 21.31 11.82
C ILE A 380 1.26 20.34 12.44
N PRO A 381 0.14 19.99 11.79
CA PRO A 381 -0.82 19.05 12.38
C PRO A 381 -0.21 17.64 12.56
N THR A 382 0.75 17.24 11.73
CA THR A 382 1.48 15.98 11.92
C THR A 382 2.35 16.05 13.18
N GLY A 383 3.06 17.15 13.42
CA GLY A 383 3.83 17.40 14.63
C GLY A 383 2.96 17.38 15.89
N VAL A 384 1.77 17.97 15.85
CA VAL A 384 0.79 17.89 16.96
C VAL A 384 0.51 16.44 17.33
N LYS A 385 0.33 15.54 16.35
CA LYS A 385 0.10 14.11 16.61
C LYS A 385 1.31 13.45 17.28
N ILE A 386 2.51 13.67 16.76
CA ILE A 386 3.75 13.12 17.33
C ILE A 386 3.90 13.55 18.80
N PHE A 387 3.78 14.85 19.09
CA PHE A 387 3.88 15.35 20.46
C PHE A 387 2.78 14.80 21.38
N ASN A 388 1.55 14.67 20.91
CA ASN A 388 0.47 14.10 21.71
C ASN A 388 0.70 12.62 22.05
N TRP A 389 1.31 11.82 21.15
CA TRP A 389 1.73 10.46 21.48
C TRP A 389 2.86 10.45 22.51
N LEU A 390 3.86 11.32 22.38
CA LEU A 390 4.95 11.46 23.36
C LEU A 390 4.41 11.90 24.74
N PHE A 391 3.50 12.87 24.80
CA PHE A 391 2.87 13.32 26.04
C PHE A 391 1.93 12.26 26.65
N THR A 392 1.34 11.40 25.82
CA THR A 392 0.59 10.25 26.31
C THR A 392 1.52 9.25 27.01
N MET A 393 2.69 8.99 26.46
CA MET A 393 3.69 8.11 27.07
C MET A 393 4.37 8.75 28.30
N TYR A 394 4.55 10.06 28.29
CA TYR A 394 5.21 10.79 29.39
C TYR A 394 4.47 10.58 30.70
N ARG A 395 5.18 10.15 31.74
CA ARG A 395 4.63 9.75 33.05
C ARG A 395 3.56 8.64 32.97
N GLY A 396 3.51 7.89 31.88
CA GLY A 396 2.71 6.68 31.74
C GLY A 396 3.45 5.44 32.23
N ARG A 397 2.71 4.34 32.41
CA ARG A 397 3.27 3.01 32.68
C ARG A 397 3.44 2.27 31.36
N VAL A 398 4.46 2.66 30.58
CA VAL A 398 4.66 2.11 29.23
C VAL A 398 5.01 0.62 29.31
N ARG A 399 4.22 -0.20 28.63
CA ARG A 399 4.41 -1.65 28.49
C ARG A 399 4.92 -1.94 27.08
N LEU A 400 6.12 -2.54 26.99
CA LEU A 400 6.78 -2.87 25.72
C LEU A 400 6.26 -4.20 25.15
N GLU A 401 4.96 -4.29 24.98
CA GLU A 401 4.32 -5.38 24.24
C GLU A 401 4.53 -5.19 22.73
N LEU A 402 4.31 -6.25 21.96
CA LEU A 402 4.64 -6.25 20.54
C LEU A 402 3.97 -5.11 19.73
N PRO A 403 2.68 -4.78 19.91
CA PRO A 403 2.09 -3.62 19.22
C PRO A 403 2.79 -2.30 19.56
N MET A 404 3.22 -2.15 20.82
CA MET A 404 3.92 -0.94 21.26
C MET A 404 5.35 -0.85 20.69
N LEU A 405 6.05 -1.97 20.50
CA LEU A 405 7.35 -1.97 19.83
C LEU A 405 7.24 -1.47 18.38
N TRP A 406 6.27 -1.95 17.63
CA TRP A 406 6.00 -1.45 16.28
C TRP A 406 5.67 0.04 16.26
N THR A 407 4.94 0.52 17.26
CA THR A 407 4.59 1.94 17.40
C THR A 407 5.82 2.79 17.74
N LEU A 408 6.73 2.33 18.59
CA LEU A 408 7.98 3.04 18.87
C LEU A 408 8.89 3.05 17.63
N GLY A 409 8.98 1.92 16.92
CA GLY A 409 9.68 1.85 15.63
C GLY A 409 9.13 2.86 14.62
N PHE A 410 7.80 2.99 14.56
CA PHE A 410 7.15 4.03 13.77
C PHE A 410 7.58 5.43 14.16
N ILE A 411 7.48 5.81 15.44
CA ILE A 411 7.78 7.18 15.89
C ILE A 411 9.18 7.59 15.44
N ILE A 412 10.18 6.73 15.64
CA ILE A 412 11.56 7.03 15.27
C ILE A 412 11.69 7.15 13.74
N THR A 413 11.20 6.16 13.01
CA THR A 413 11.38 6.07 11.55
C THR A 413 10.57 7.14 10.82
N PHE A 414 9.32 7.35 11.22
CA PHE A 414 8.44 8.32 10.58
C PHE A 414 8.87 9.77 10.82
N VAL A 415 9.44 10.09 11.99
CA VAL A 415 9.99 11.44 12.25
C VAL A 415 11.12 11.77 11.28
N ILE A 416 12.04 10.84 11.04
CA ILE A 416 13.10 11.00 10.02
C ILE A 416 12.48 11.21 8.63
N GLY A 417 11.49 10.40 8.27
CA GLY A 417 10.75 10.55 7.03
C GLY A 417 10.08 11.92 6.90
N GLY A 418 9.44 12.40 7.97
CA GLY A 418 8.81 13.72 8.01
C GLY A 418 9.81 14.86 7.83
N MET A 419 10.96 14.81 8.50
CA MET A 419 12.02 15.80 8.36
C MET A 419 12.56 15.86 6.92
N THR A 420 12.82 14.71 6.30
CA THR A 420 13.26 14.63 4.91
C THR A 420 12.16 15.07 3.93
N GLY A 421 10.88 14.89 4.29
CA GLY A 421 9.74 15.41 3.54
C GLY A 421 9.65 16.93 3.57
N VAL A 422 9.89 17.55 4.73
CA VAL A 422 9.98 19.02 4.83
C VAL A 422 11.14 19.56 3.98
N LEU A 423 12.28 18.87 3.94
CA LEU A 423 13.38 19.23 3.05
C LEU A 423 12.96 19.19 1.58
N LEU A 424 12.29 18.12 1.13
CA LEU A 424 11.79 17.99 -0.25
C LEU A 424 10.64 18.95 -0.56
N ALA A 425 9.93 19.48 0.44
CA ALA A 425 8.91 20.52 0.26
C ALA A 425 9.50 21.89 -0.11
N VAL A 426 10.80 22.10 0.09
CA VAL A 426 11.52 23.30 -0.34
C VAL A 426 11.92 23.14 -1.82
N PRO A 427 11.33 23.91 -2.76
CA PRO A 427 11.57 23.70 -4.20
C PRO A 427 13.05 23.73 -4.58
N GLY A 428 13.84 24.63 -3.99
CA GLY A 428 15.29 24.73 -4.25
C GLY A 428 16.06 23.46 -3.85
N ALA A 429 15.68 22.80 -2.75
CA ALA A 429 16.26 21.52 -2.34
C ALA A 429 15.76 20.38 -3.24
N ASP A 430 14.47 20.39 -3.59
CA ASP A 430 13.87 19.36 -4.46
C ASP A 430 14.49 19.36 -5.86
N PHE A 431 14.85 20.52 -6.42
CA PHE A 431 15.53 20.59 -7.72
C PHE A 431 16.83 19.76 -7.78
N VAL A 432 17.52 19.60 -6.65
CA VAL A 432 18.75 18.77 -6.55
C VAL A 432 18.42 17.32 -6.24
N LEU A 433 17.37 17.07 -5.42
CA LEU A 433 17.04 15.75 -4.89
C LEU A 433 15.93 15.03 -5.67
N HIS A 434 15.24 15.76 -6.54
CA HIS A 434 14.12 15.22 -7.34
C HIS A 434 14.58 14.03 -8.21
N ASN A 435 13.79 12.97 -8.22
CA ASN A 435 14.12 11.72 -8.93
C ASN A 435 15.49 11.10 -8.58
N SER A 436 16.11 11.49 -7.46
CA SER A 436 17.26 10.79 -6.88
C SER A 436 16.82 9.61 -6.00
N VAL A 437 17.78 8.77 -5.59
CA VAL A 437 17.51 7.72 -4.60
C VAL A 437 17.26 8.27 -3.19
N PHE A 438 17.52 9.55 -2.93
CA PHE A 438 17.08 10.25 -1.72
C PHE A 438 15.55 10.23 -1.58
N LEU A 439 14.85 10.51 -2.67
CA LEU A 439 13.38 10.43 -2.71
C LEU A 439 12.89 9.01 -2.37
N ILE A 440 13.59 7.97 -2.86
CA ILE A 440 13.26 6.57 -2.51
C ILE A 440 13.39 6.34 -1.01
N ALA A 441 14.48 6.78 -0.39
CA ALA A 441 14.69 6.67 1.05
C ALA A 441 13.59 7.41 1.82
N HIS A 442 13.26 8.64 1.41
CA HIS A 442 12.21 9.45 2.03
C HIS A 442 10.85 8.72 2.05
N PHE A 443 10.32 8.34 0.89
CA PHE A 443 8.97 7.78 0.89
C PHE A 443 8.91 6.38 1.51
N HIS A 444 9.99 5.58 1.49
CA HIS A 444 10.03 4.33 2.25
C HIS A 444 10.09 4.56 3.76
N ASN A 445 10.73 5.64 4.25
CA ASN A 445 10.62 6.03 5.65
C ASN A 445 9.17 6.29 6.08
N VAL A 446 8.38 6.90 5.20
CA VAL A 446 6.98 7.21 5.47
C VAL A 446 6.09 5.97 5.27
N ILE A 447 6.29 5.22 4.18
CA ILE A 447 5.45 4.05 3.86
C ILE A 447 5.78 2.87 4.77
N ILE A 448 7.04 2.44 4.87
CA ILE A 448 7.40 1.29 5.71
C ILE A 448 7.32 1.69 7.17
N GLY A 449 8.03 2.77 7.56
CA GLY A 449 8.04 3.24 8.95
C GLY A 449 6.68 3.71 9.45
N GLY A 450 5.85 4.29 8.60
CA GLY A 450 4.49 4.70 8.90
C GLY A 450 3.48 3.58 8.65
N VAL A 451 3.16 3.33 7.38
CA VAL A 451 2.02 2.49 7.01
C VAL A 451 2.24 1.03 7.35
N VAL A 452 3.35 0.42 6.94
CA VAL A 452 3.58 -1.03 7.18
C VAL A 452 3.72 -1.31 8.68
N PHE A 453 4.50 -0.51 9.42
CA PHE A 453 4.62 -0.69 10.87
C PHE A 453 3.29 -0.50 11.58
N GLY A 454 2.46 0.45 11.13
CA GLY A 454 1.12 0.65 11.66
C GLY A 454 0.16 -0.50 11.35
N CYS A 455 0.21 -1.04 10.14
CA CYS A 455 -0.57 -2.21 9.75
C CYS A 455 -0.21 -3.43 10.60
N ILE A 456 1.09 -3.68 10.82
CA ILE A 456 1.55 -4.82 11.64
C ILE A 456 1.25 -4.56 13.13
N ALA A 457 1.38 -3.32 13.62
CA ALA A 457 0.96 -2.96 14.97
C ALA A 457 -0.53 -3.24 15.18
N GLY A 458 -1.39 -2.79 14.26
CA GLY A 458 -2.83 -3.04 14.28
C GLY A 458 -3.18 -4.51 14.19
N LEU A 459 -2.51 -5.26 13.31
CA LEU A 459 -2.67 -6.71 13.20
C LEU A 459 -2.39 -7.39 14.55
N ASN A 460 -1.25 -7.11 15.19
CA ASN A 460 -0.90 -7.69 16.47
C ASN A 460 -1.84 -7.23 17.60
N TYR A 461 -2.33 -5.99 17.54
CA TYR A 461 -3.23 -5.42 18.56
C TYR A 461 -4.63 -6.02 18.51
N TRP A 462 -5.24 -6.10 17.31
CA TRP A 462 -6.61 -6.57 17.15
C TRP A 462 -6.72 -8.05 16.74
N PHE A 463 -5.61 -8.75 16.50
CA PHE A 463 -5.65 -10.19 16.17
C PHE A 463 -6.39 -11.02 17.24
N PRO A 464 -6.13 -10.84 18.57
CA PRO A 464 -6.88 -11.55 19.60
C PRO A 464 -8.39 -11.28 19.53
N LYS A 465 -8.79 -10.04 19.22
CA LYS A 465 -10.19 -9.69 19.04
C LYS A 465 -10.81 -10.43 17.85
N ALA A 466 -10.13 -10.43 16.71
CA ALA A 466 -10.67 -11.02 15.47
C ALA A 466 -10.73 -12.56 15.52
N PHE A 467 -9.77 -13.23 16.19
CA PHE A 467 -9.58 -14.67 16.12
C PHE A 467 -9.64 -15.40 17.48
N GLY A 468 -9.66 -14.70 18.60
CA GLY A 468 -9.78 -15.28 19.94
C GLY A 468 -8.49 -15.85 20.52
N PHE A 469 -7.33 -15.63 19.90
CA PHE A 469 -6.01 -16.04 20.41
C PHE A 469 -4.94 -15.03 20.05
N LYS A 470 -3.86 -14.98 20.83
CA LYS A 470 -2.73 -14.04 20.63
C LYS A 470 -1.74 -14.56 19.61
N LEU A 471 -1.09 -13.64 18.90
CA LEU A 471 0.09 -13.97 18.10
C LEU A 471 1.30 -14.22 19.03
N HIS A 472 2.16 -15.18 18.65
CA HIS A 472 3.34 -15.55 19.43
C HIS A 472 4.34 -14.39 19.53
N VAL A 473 4.55 -13.90 20.75
CA VAL A 473 5.32 -12.67 21.03
C VAL A 473 6.79 -12.82 20.65
N GLY A 474 7.43 -13.97 20.95
CA GLY A 474 8.84 -14.19 20.67
C GLY A 474 9.19 -14.08 19.18
N ILE A 475 8.42 -14.79 18.32
CA ILE A 475 8.61 -14.75 16.87
C ILE A 475 8.29 -13.34 16.34
N GLY A 476 7.25 -12.69 16.86
CA GLY A 476 6.90 -11.32 16.50
C GLY A 476 8.00 -10.31 16.84
N LYS A 477 8.72 -10.47 17.96
CA LYS A 477 9.89 -9.64 18.28
C LYS A 477 11.04 -9.85 17.31
N VAL A 478 11.28 -11.09 16.88
CA VAL A 478 12.28 -11.39 15.84
C VAL A 478 11.91 -10.68 14.54
N SER A 479 10.64 -10.77 14.11
CA SER A 479 10.14 -10.05 12.95
C SER A 479 10.36 -8.54 13.09
N PHE A 480 9.98 -7.95 14.22
CA PHE A 480 10.13 -6.51 14.47
C PHE A 480 11.59 -6.05 14.34
N TRP A 481 12.53 -6.74 14.95
CA TRP A 481 13.94 -6.33 14.91
C TRP A 481 14.53 -6.51 13.51
N LEU A 482 14.18 -7.58 12.81
CA LEU A 482 14.60 -7.78 11.42
C LEU A 482 14.08 -6.67 10.49
N TRP A 483 12.83 -6.26 10.67
CA TRP A 483 12.26 -5.14 9.93
C TRP A 483 12.94 -3.82 10.28
N LEU A 484 13.09 -3.49 11.56
CA LEU A 484 13.63 -2.20 12.01
C LEU A 484 15.10 -2.04 11.61
N VAL A 485 15.93 -3.02 11.94
CA VAL A 485 17.36 -2.99 11.59
C VAL A 485 17.54 -3.06 10.09
N GLY A 486 16.83 -3.99 9.42
CA GLY A 486 16.87 -4.14 7.97
C GLY A 486 16.46 -2.85 7.25
N PHE A 487 15.46 -2.14 7.78
CA PHE A 487 15.03 -0.85 7.23
C PHE A 487 16.17 0.18 7.23
N TYR A 488 16.83 0.37 8.37
CA TYR A 488 17.93 1.35 8.46
C TYR A 488 19.12 0.95 7.58
N VAL A 489 19.48 -0.33 7.55
CA VAL A 489 20.55 -0.85 6.70
C VAL A 489 20.21 -0.71 5.20
N ALA A 490 18.93 -0.87 4.83
CA ALA A 490 18.50 -0.74 3.43
C ALA A 490 18.41 0.70 2.93
N PHE A 491 17.90 1.62 3.76
CA PHE A 491 17.48 2.95 3.27
C PHE A 491 18.38 4.11 3.69
N MET A 492 19.12 4.02 4.81
CA MET A 492 20.09 5.08 5.16
C MET A 492 21.20 5.25 4.11
N PRO A 493 21.76 4.18 3.52
CA PRO A 493 22.71 4.32 2.42
C PRO A 493 22.13 5.06 1.20
N LEU A 494 20.82 4.95 0.95
CA LEU A 494 20.18 5.62 -0.18
C LEU A 494 20.05 7.13 0.02
N TYR A 495 19.92 7.61 1.25
CA TYR A 495 20.02 9.04 1.52
C TYR A 495 21.40 9.58 1.14
N ALA A 496 22.47 8.88 1.54
CA ALA A 496 23.83 9.25 1.18
C ALA A 496 24.03 9.24 -0.34
N LEU A 497 23.61 8.18 -1.01
CA LEU A 497 23.70 8.06 -2.48
C LEU A 497 22.92 9.16 -3.21
N GLY A 498 21.73 9.52 -2.71
CA GLY A 498 20.95 10.61 -3.30
C GLY A 498 21.63 11.97 -3.15
N LEU A 499 22.26 12.24 -2.00
CA LEU A 499 23.08 13.43 -1.81
C LEU A 499 24.35 13.45 -2.67
N MET A 500 24.86 12.27 -3.04
CA MET A 500 25.96 12.11 -4.01
C MET A 500 25.49 12.23 -5.47
N GLY A 501 24.19 12.43 -5.74
CA GLY A 501 23.63 12.63 -7.06
C GLY A 501 23.17 11.34 -7.79
N MET A 502 23.09 10.20 -7.11
CA MET A 502 22.56 8.98 -7.74
C MET A 502 21.08 9.12 -8.07
N THR A 503 20.72 8.98 -9.34
CA THR A 503 19.34 9.00 -9.81
C THR A 503 18.64 7.67 -9.50
N ARG A 504 17.31 7.68 -9.40
CA ARG A 504 16.49 6.47 -9.26
C ARG A 504 16.34 5.75 -10.61
N ARG A 505 15.88 4.50 -10.59
CA ARG A 505 15.57 3.66 -11.76
C ARG A 505 16.77 3.19 -12.57
N LEU A 506 17.97 3.22 -11.99
CA LEU A 506 19.14 2.65 -12.64
C LEU A 506 19.16 1.14 -12.42
N ASP A 507 19.23 0.38 -13.49
CA ASP A 507 19.44 -1.08 -13.53
C ASP A 507 20.93 -1.43 -13.47
N PHE A 508 21.81 -0.48 -13.82
CA PHE A 508 23.26 -0.60 -13.87
C PHE A 508 23.93 0.62 -13.23
N VAL A 509 24.99 0.41 -12.46
CA VAL A 509 25.73 1.49 -11.77
C VAL A 509 27.23 1.31 -11.93
N ASN A 510 27.85 2.15 -12.74
CA ASN A 510 29.31 2.11 -12.94
C ASN A 510 30.01 3.18 -12.08
N ASN A 511 29.94 3.00 -10.74
CA ASN A 511 30.62 3.87 -9.79
C ASN A 511 31.05 3.05 -8.56
N PRO A 512 32.37 2.80 -8.38
CA PRO A 512 32.86 1.97 -7.28
C PRO A 512 32.48 2.48 -5.89
N VAL A 513 32.38 3.81 -5.70
CA VAL A 513 31.98 4.40 -4.40
C VAL A 513 30.50 4.10 -4.12
N TRP A 514 29.64 4.25 -5.12
CA TRP A 514 28.21 3.98 -4.96
C TRP A 514 27.92 2.49 -4.76
N HIS A 515 28.70 1.62 -5.36
CA HIS A 515 28.55 0.18 -5.31
C HIS A 515 28.55 -0.36 -3.88
N VAL A 516 29.46 0.13 -3.02
CA VAL A 516 29.52 -0.28 -1.61
C VAL A 516 28.19 0.00 -0.88
N TYR A 517 27.61 1.19 -1.11
CA TYR A 517 26.31 1.54 -0.52
C TYR A 517 25.17 0.66 -1.02
N LEU A 518 25.21 0.25 -2.30
CA LEU A 518 24.19 -0.63 -2.88
C LEU A 518 24.26 -2.04 -2.32
N ILE A 519 25.48 -2.57 -2.05
CA ILE A 519 25.65 -3.86 -1.35
C ILE A 519 25.06 -3.79 0.06
N VAL A 520 25.36 -2.72 0.81
CA VAL A 520 24.78 -2.53 2.16
C VAL A 520 23.26 -2.46 2.09
N ALA A 521 22.71 -1.73 1.11
CA ALA A 521 21.27 -1.64 0.91
C ALA A 521 20.63 -3.01 0.57
N LEU A 522 21.30 -3.86 -0.21
CA LEU A 522 20.88 -5.24 -0.46
C LEU A 522 20.86 -6.07 0.83
N CYS A 523 21.90 -6.00 1.66
CA CYS A 523 21.92 -6.69 2.95
C CYS A 523 20.72 -6.28 3.83
N GLY A 524 20.37 -4.99 3.85
CA GLY A 524 19.18 -4.50 4.54
C GLY A 524 17.88 -5.07 3.96
N ALA A 525 17.75 -5.14 2.64
CA ALA A 525 16.60 -5.74 1.98
C ALA A 525 16.45 -7.23 2.32
N VAL A 526 17.55 -7.97 2.39
CA VAL A 526 17.56 -9.39 2.83
C VAL A 526 17.09 -9.51 4.28
N LEU A 527 17.51 -8.63 5.19
CA LEU A 527 17.01 -8.62 6.57
C LEU A 527 15.50 -8.38 6.63
N ILE A 528 14.97 -7.43 5.86
CA ILE A 528 13.53 -7.16 5.78
C ILE A 528 12.79 -8.40 5.24
N PHE A 529 13.33 -9.07 4.23
CA PHE A 529 12.75 -10.31 3.69
C PHE A 529 12.59 -11.37 4.79
N PHE A 530 13.63 -11.61 5.58
CA PHE A 530 13.53 -12.52 6.72
C PHE A 530 12.57 -12.00 7.80
N GLY A 531 12.40 -10.68 7.93
CA GLY A 531 11.38 -10.06 8.78
C GLY A 531 9.96 -10.40 8.32
N ILE A 532 9.71 -10.37 7.00
CA ILE A 532 8.42 -10.80 6.40
C ILE A 532 8.20 -12.31 6.65
N ILE A 533 9.20 -13.13 6.38
CA ILE A 533 9.09 -14.57 6.64
C ILE A 533 8.81 -14.85 8.11
N ALA A 534 9.49 -14.18 9.02
CA ALA A 534 9.24 -14.31 10.47
C ALA A 534 7.79 -13.88 10.83
N GLN A 535 7.23 -12.85 10.16
CA GLN A 535 5.83 -12.45 10.35
C GLN A 535 4.86 -13.54 9.89
N LEU A 536 5.09 -14.16 8.74
CA LEU A 536 4.26 -15.26 8.24
C LEU A 536 4.39 -16.50 9.13
N VAL A 537 5.61 -16.82 9.58
CA VAL A 537 5.85 -17.90 10.55
C VAL A 537 5.17 -17.61 11.88
N GLN A 538 5.16 -16.35 12.35
CA GLN A 538 4.43 -15.95 13.55
C GLN A 538 2.95 -16.31 13.43
N ILE A 539 2.32 -15.94 12.31
CA ILE A 539 0.90 -16.21 12.07
C ILE A 539 0.66 -17.72 12.00
N ALA A 540 1.42 -18.44 11.17
CA ALA A 540 1.26 -19.89 10.99
C ALA A 540 1.47 -20.67 12.30
N TYR A 541 2.53 -20.35 13.05
CA TYR A 541 2.80 -20.96 14.36
C TYR A 541 1.68 -20.67 15.37
N SER A 542 1.17 -19.43 15.38
CA SER A 542 0.10 -19.05 16.32
C SER A 542 -1.22 -19.73 15.98
N ILE A 543 -1.52 -19.96 14.70
CA ILE A 543 -2.68 -20.76 14.27
C ILE A 543 -2.51 -22.22 14.70
N TRP A 544 -1.31 -22.79 14.54
CA TRP A 544 -1.01 -24.16 14.98
C TRP A 544 -1.14 -24.32 16.50
N LYS A 545 -0.68 -23.31 17.26
CA LYS A 545 -0.71 -23.29 18.75
C LYS A 545 -1.91 -22.50 19.31
N ARG A 546 -2.98 -22.31 18.54
CA ARG A 546 -4.11 -21.44 18.91
C ARG A 546 -4.76 -21.77 20.25
N ASP A 547 -4.78 -23.05 20.62
CA ASP A 547 -5.40 -23.48 21.90
C ASP A 547 -4.54 -23.08 23.10
N GLU A 548 -3.20 -23.11 22.96
CA GLU A 548 -2.25 -22.63 23.99
C GLU A 548 -2.21 -21.10 24.10
N LEU A 549 -2.44 -20.41 22.97
CA LEU A 549 -2.41 -18.94 22.86
C LEU A 549 -3.80 -18.31 23.02
N ARG A 550 -4.82 -19.10 23.34
CA ARG A 550 -6.21 -18.66 23.45
C ARG A 550 -6.36 -17.53 24.47
N ASP A 551 -7.09 -16.49 24.09
CA ASP A 551 -7.49 -15.43 25.00
C ASP A 551 -8.86 -15.75 25.61
N LEU A 552 -8.87 -15.96 26.93
CA LEU A 552 -10.09 -16.25 27.69
C LEU A 552 -10.73 -14.98 28.28
N THR A 553 -10.06 -13.83 28.20
CA THR A 553 -10.52 -12.58 28.81
C THR A 553 -11.45 -11.79 27.88
N GLY A 554 -11.31 -11.97 26.57
CA GLY A 554 -11.96 -11.14 25.54
C GLY A 554 -11.33 -9.76 25.38
N ASP A 555 -10.42 -9.36 26.28
CA ASP A 555 -9.64 -8.12 26.25
C ASP A 555 -8.26 -8.34 26.86
N PRO A 556 -7.30 -8.89 26.10
CA PRO A 556 -5.99 -9.23 26.62
C PRO A 556 -5.10 -8.03 26.96
N TRP A 557 -5.52 -6.83 26.55
CA TRP A 557 -4.73 -5.61 26.68
C TRP A 557 -5.27 -4.65 27.76
N ASP A 558 -6.50 -4.90 28.27
CA ASP A 558 -7.27 -3.96 29.08
C ASP A 558 -7.51 -2.65 28.31
N GLY A 559 -8.05 -2.81 27.08
CA GLY A 559 -8.39 -1.74 26.17
C GLY A 559 -9.61 -0.97 26.66
N ARG A 560 -9.75 0.27 26.14
CA ARG A 560 -10.79 1.20 26.65
C ARG A 560 -11.86 1.51 25.64
N THR A 561 -11.76 0.98 24.43
CA THR A 561 -12.67 1.23 23.32
C THR A 561 -13.67 0.09 23.19
N LEU A 562 -14.77 0.38 22.51
CA LEU A 562 -15.98 -0.46 22.55
C LEU A 562 -15.79 -1.84 21.91
N GLU A 563 -14.85 -1.99 20.99
CA GLU A 563 -14.52 -3.30 20.40
C GLU A 563 -14.10 -4.34 21.44
N TRP A 564 -13.57 -3.91 22.56
CA TRP A 564 -13.17 -4.80 23.67
C TRP A 564 -14.33 -5.22 24.58
N ALA A 565 -15.52 -4.57 24.44
CA ALA A 565 -16.70 -4.88 25.23
C ALA A 565 -17.52 -6.09 24.74
N THR A 566 -17.16 -6.67 23.59
CA THR A 566 -17.78 -7.89 23.07
C THR A 566 -16.82 -9.07 23.15
N SER A 567 -17.32 -10.31 22.93
CA SER A 567 -16.52 -11.53 22.94
C SER A 567 -15.40 -11.51 21.89
N SER A 568 -14.41 -12.38 22.05
CA SER A 568 -13.31 -12.61 21.12
C SER A 568 -13.28 -14.09 20.70
N PRO A 569 -13.58 -14.43 19.43
CA PRO A 569 -14.05 -13.54 18.35
C PRO A 569 -15.45 -12.99 18.60
N PRO A 570 -15.80 -11.82 17.99
CA PRO A 570 -17.16 -11.29 18.07
C PRO A 570 -18.14 -12.16 17.29
N PRO A 571 -19.41 -12.25 17.72
CA PRO A 571 -20.45 -12.95 16.96
C PRO A 571 -20.73 -12.24 15.62
N PHE A 572 -21.52 -12.87 14.75
CA PHE A 572 -21.85 -12.31 13.43
C PHE A 572 -22.39 -10.88 13.53
N TYR A 573 -23.32 -10.63 14.45
CA TYR A 573 -23.96 -9.33 14.68
C TYR A 573 -23.21 -8.45 15.70
N ASN A 574 -21.95 -8.73 16.01
CA ASN A 574 -21.03 -7.98 16.88
C ASN A 574 -21.48 -7.88 18.36
N PHE A 575 -22.68 -7.40 18.63
CA PHE A 575 -23.20 -7.14 19.97
C PHE A 575 -24.57 -7.78 20.16
N ALA A 576 -24.73 -8.60 21.18
CA ALA A 576 -26.02 -9.21 21.52
C ALA A 576 -27.05 -8.14 21.89
N VAL A 577 -26.63 -7.14 22.66
CA VAL A 577 -27.40 -5.95 23.01
C VAL A 577 -26.63 -4.74 22.49
N LEU A 578 -27.35 -3.80 21.85
CA LEU A 578 -26.71 -2.57 21.36
C LEU A 578 -26.15 -1.77 22.55
N PRO A 579 -24.86 -1.47 22.55
CA PRO A 579 -24.25 -0.68 23.63
C PRO A 579 -24.84 0.74 23.65
N LYS A 580 -24.98 1.31 24.84
CA LYS A 580 -25.35 2.71 25.02
C LYS A 580 -24.18 3.43 25.64
N ILE A 581 -23.83 4.59 25.09
CA ILE A 581 -22.76 5.43 25.60
C ILE A 581 -23.41 6.52 26.46
N GLY A 582 -23.09 6.48 27.75
CA GLY A 582 -23.62 7.41 28.75
C GLY A 582 -23.03 8.82 28.69
#